data_4658704a082e819fe7c946e180183e46
#
_entry.id   4658704a082e819fe7c946e180183e46
#
_cell.length_a   1.000
_cell.length_b   1.000
_cell.length_c   1.000
_cell.angle_alpha   90.00
_cell.angle_beta   90.00
_cell.angle_gamma   90.00
#
_symmetry.space_group_name_H-M   'P 1'
#
loop_
_entity.id
_entity.type
_entity.pdbx_description
1 polymer ?
#
loop_
_entity_poly.entity_id
_entity_poly.type
_entity_poly.pdbx_seq_one_letter_code
_entity_poly.pdbx_strand_id
1 'polypeptide(L)'
;MPDKVLTVALTGGIGSGKSAAGEYFAELGAIVVDSDQLARDVITRGTDGFDAVVARFGDGILQNGEISRSALGELVFSDPIARKDLESIIHPAVREAWDHMVHAAAPGAVLINQIPLLVETKGSGRFHRVITVSAPIELRRERLRVRGMKDFQIARVLESQVDDAAREAAAHFVISNDGDLDHLLHQVENVFEKLMVLAKELA
;
A
#
# COMPACT_ATOMS: atom_id res chain seq x y z
N MET A 1 -10.99 -17.64 -13.39
CA MET A 1 -10.92 -16.52 -14.33
C MET A 1 -10.80 -15.23 -13.55
N PRO A 2 -9.58 -14.71 -13.33
CA PRO A 2 -9.40 -13.46 -12.55
C PRO A 2 -9.78 -12.18 -13.33
N ASP A 3 -10.18 -12.31 -14.58
CA ASP A 3 -10.31 -11.19 -15.53
C ASP A 3 -11.60 -10.36 -15.39
N LYS A 4 -12.42 -10.60 -14.37
CA LYS A 4 -13.69 -9.90 -14.18
C LYS A 4 -13.69 -8.82 -13.09
N VAL A 5 -12.54 -8.60 -12.49
CA VAL A 5 -12.35 -7.65 -11.38
C VAL A 5 -11.23 -6.69 -11.75
N LEU A 6 -11.48 -5.39 -11.65
CA LEU A 6 -10.44 -4.41 -11.93
C LEU A 6 -9.53 -4.25 -10.72
N THR A 7 -8.28 -4.67 -10.85
CA THR A 7 -7.25 -4.50 -9.82
C THR A 7 -6.45 -3.22 -10.06
N VAL A 8 -6.32 -2.40 -9.03
CA VAL A 8 -5.71 -1.08 -9.10
C VAL A 8 -4.68 -0.94 -7.97
N ALA A 9 -3.49 -0.45 -8.29
CA ALA A 9 -2.54 -0.02 -7.26
C ALA A 9 -2.71 1.47 -6.99
N LEU A 10 -2.79 1.85 -5.71
CA LEU A 10 -2.78 3.25 -5.26
C LEU A 10 -1.47 3.52 -4.55
N THR A 11 -0.66 4.39 -5.11
CA THR A 11 0.64 4.78 -4.54
C THR A 11 0.74 6.29 -4.35
N GLY A 12 1.83 6.75 -3.77
CA GLY A 12 2.11 8.16 -3.56
C GLY A 12 3.19 8.35 -2.51
N GLY A 13 3.96 9.41 -2.63
CA GLY A 13 5.02 9.73 -1.68
C GLY A 13 4.47 10.03 -0.28
N ILE A 14 5.31 9.89 0.72
CA ILE A 14 4.93 10.22 2.10
C ILE A 14 4.37 11.65 2.18
N GLY A 15 3.25 11.85 2.85
CA GLY A 15 2.58 13.15 2.99
C GLY A 15 1.77 13.59 1.76
N SER A 16 1.67 12.79 0.69
CA SER A 16 0.89 13.14 -0.51
C SER A 16 -0.62 13.12 -0.30
N GLY A 17 -1.13 12.39 0.70
CA GLY A 17 -2.57 12.22 0.94
C GLY A 17 -3.15 10.90 0.41
N LYS A 18 -2.28 9.92 0.08
CA LYS A 18 -2.68 8.59 -0.39
C LYS A 18 -3.78 7.95 0.47
N SER A 19 -3.65 8.01 1.80
CA SER A 19 -4.62 7.40 2.72
C SER A 19 -5.99 8.05 2.61
N ALA A 20 -6.07 9.39 2.58
CA ALA A 20 -7.34 10.11 2.41
C ALA A 20 -8.01 9.76 1.06
N ALA A 21 -7.22 9.69 -0.03
CA ALA A 21 -7.74 9.25 -1.31
C ALA A 21 -8.25 7.80 -1.25
N GLY A 22 -7.53 6.90 -0.55
CA GLY A 22 -7.95 5.51 -0.36
C GLY A 22 -9.25 5.37 0.43
N GLU A 23 -9.39 6.12 1.52
CA GLU A 23 -10.62 6.17 2.32
C GLU A 23 -11.81 6.63 1.45
N TYR A 24 -11.61 7.66 0.65
CA TYR A 24 -12.68 8.17 -0.20
C TYR A 24 -13.04 7.21 -1.35
N PHE A 25 -12.06 6.52 -1.96
CA PHE A 25 -12.36 5.42 -2.90
C PHE A 25 -13.23 4.34 -2.25
N ALA A 26 -12.99 4.02 -0.98
CA ALA A 26 -13.82 3.05 -0.24
C ALA A 26 -15.25 3.57 -0.02
N GLU A 27 -15.43 4.84 0.31
CA GLU A 27 -16.74 5.50 0.42
C GLU A 27 -17.53 5.47 -0.90
N LEU A 28 -16.83 5.61 -2.04
CA LEU A 28 -17.41 5.50 -3.37
C LEU A 28 -17.76 4.05 -3.79
N GLY A 29 -17.34 3.05 -3.01
CA GLY A 29 -17.69 1.64 -3.22
C GLY A 29 -16.56 0.78 -3.76
N ALA A 30 -15.32 1.26 -3.82
CA ALA A 30 -14.16 0.41 -4.08
C ALA A 30 -13.85 -0.48 -2.88
N ILE A 31 -13.34 -1.68 -3.13
CA ILE A 31 -12.73 -2.52 -2.09
C ILE A 31 -11.28 -2.07 -1.94
N VAL A 32 -10.96 -1.40 -0.84
CA VAL A 32 -9.62 -0.84 -0.60
C VAL A 32 -8.87 -1.66 0.43
N VAL A 33 -7.66 -2.06 0.10
CA VAL A 33 -6.75 -2.86 0.93
C VAL A 33 -5.45 -2.09 1.13
N ASP A 34 -4.93 -2.05 2.35
CA ASP A 34 -3.60 -1.53 2.66
C ASP A 34 -2.60 -2.69 2.71
N SER A 35 -1.61 -2.69 1.81
CA SER A 35 -0.58 -3.75 1.75
C SER A 35 0.23 -3.87 3.03
N ASP A 36 0.47 -2.77 3.75
CA ASP A 36 1.21 -2.81 5.01
C ASP A 36 0.34 -3.43 6.12
N GLN A 37 -0.98 -3.20 6.09
CA GLN A 37 -1.90 -3.88 7.01
C GLN A 37 -2.02 -5.36 6.65
N LEU A 38 -2.18 -5.68 5.38
CA LEU A 38 -2.27 -7.07 4.92
C LEU A 38 -1.00 -7.87 5.29
N ALA A 39 0.19 -7.26 5.17
CA ALA A 39 1.44 -7.87 5.60
C ALA A 39 1.49 -8.15 7.11
N ARG A 40 0.77 -7.38 7.90
CA ARG A 40 0.60 -7.62 9.35
C ARG A 40 -0.40 -8.74 9.62
N ASP A 41 -1.51 -8.72 8.89
CA ASP A 41 -2.61 -9.67 9.11
C ASP A 41 -2.19 -11.11 8.79
N VAL A 42 -1.38 -11.32 7.74
CA VAL A 42 -0.91 -12.66 7.36
C VAL A 42 0.06 -13.31 8.35
N ILE A 43 0.58 -12.56 9.32
CA ILE A 43 1.44 -13.06 10.41
C ILE A 43 0.80 -12.90 11.79
N THR A 44 -0.51 -12.73 11.87
CA THR A 44 -1.24 -12.76 13.16
C THR A 44 -1.38 -14.19 13.64
N ARG A 45 -1.50 -14.36 14.95
CA ARG A 45 -1.66 -15.67 15.57
C ARG A 45 -2.81 -16.46 14.94
N GLY A 46 -2.52 -17.71 14.58
CA GLY A 46 -3.48 -18.62 13.94
C GLY A 46 -3.41 -18.62 12.42
N THR A 47 -2.45 -17.93 11.82
CA THR A 47 -2.14 -18.01 10.38
C THR A 47 -0.91 -18.85 10.13
N ASP A 48 -0.82 -19.46 8.94
CA ASP A 48 0.37 -20.20 8.49
C ASP A 48 1.62 -19.29 8.47
N GLY A 49 1.44 -18.01 8.15
CA GLY A 49 2.50 -17.01 8.19
C GLY A 49 3.04 -16.76 9.59
N PHE A 50 2.18 -16.74 10.61
CA PHE A 50 2.62 -16.67 12.01
C PHE A 50 3.50 -17.85 12.38
N ASP A 51 3.04 -19.07 12.09
CA ASP A 51 3.77 -20.29 12.40
C ASP A 51 5.12 -20.34 11.68
N ALA A 52 5.17 -19.94 10.40
CA ALA A 52 6.40 -19.88 9.63
C ALA A 52 7.40 -18.84 10.19
N VAL A 53 6.93 -17.67 10.61
CA VAL A 53 7.77 -16.63 11.22
C VAL A 53 8.31 -17.10 12.57
N VAL A 54 7.48 -17.70 13.43
CA VAL A 54 7.93 -18.26 14.72
C VAL A 54 8.91 -19.40 14.51
N ALA A 55 8.67 -20.30 13.56
CA ALA A 55 9.60 -21.38 13.23
C ALA A 55 10.98 -20.85 12.77
N ARG A 56 11.01 -19.73 12.05
CA ARG A 56 12.28 -19.16 11.55
C ARG A 56 13.02 -18.33 12.60
N PHE A 57 12.32 -17.57 13.44
CA PHE A 57 12.92 -16.57 14.33
C PHE A 57 12.88 -16.98 15.80
N GLY A 58 12.14 -18.04 16.13
CA GLY A 58 12.01 -18.56 17.49
C GLY A 58 11.05 -17.74 18.36
N ASP A 59 10.81 -18.25 19.57
CA ASP A 59 9.86 -17.64 20.52
C ASP A 59 10.32 -16.29 21.07
N GLY A 60 11.59 -15.94 20.91
CA GLY A 60 12.15 -14.64 21.36
C GLY A 60 11.51 -13.41 20.74
N ILE A 61 10.80 -13.58 19.61
CA ILE A 61 10.04 -12.51 18.96
C ILE A 61 8.61 -12.38 19.49
N LEU A 62 8.18 -13.27 20.42
CA LEU A 62 6.81 -13.28 20.93
C LEU A 62 6.67 -12.42 22.19
N GLN A 63 5.57 -11.69 22.29
CA GLN A 63 5.10 -11.00 23.48
C GLN A 63 3.61 -11.31 23.68
N ASN A 64 3.25 -11.87 24.81
CA ASN A 64 1.88 -12.30 25.11
C ASN A 64 1.28 -13.28 24.08
N GLY A 65 2.12 -14.10 23.44
CA GLY A 65 1.71 -15.06 22.40
C GLY A 65 1.48 -14.47 21.02
N GLU A 66 1.78 -13.19 20.80
CA GLU A 66 1.72 -12.47 19.52
C GLU A 66 3.13 -12.05 19.08
N ILE A 67 3.35 -11.89 17.77
CA ILE A 67 4.63 -11.39 17.25
C ILE A 67 4.81 -9.93 17.64
N SER A 68 5.85 -9.66 18.43
CA SER A 68 6.27 -8.30 18.81
C SER A 68 6.92 -7.61 17.62
N ARG A 69 6.28 -6.56 17.10
CA ARG A 69 6.80 -5.77 15.97
C ARG A 69 8.15 -5.13 16.30
N SER A 70 8.35 -4.70 17.55
CA SER A 70 9.62 -4.12 17.96
C SER A 70 10.74 -5.16 17.94
N ALA A 71 10.51 -6.34 18.56
CA ALA A 71 11.50 -7.40 18.61
C ALA A 71 11.85 -7.93 17.21
N LEU A 72 10.84 -8.21 16.38
CA LEU A 72 11.05 -8.65 15.00
C LEU A 72 11.72 -7.54 14.17
N GLY A 73 11.28 -6.28 14.33
CA GLY A 73 11.83 -5.12 13.66
C GLY A 73 13.32 -4.90 13.99
N GLU A 74 13.71 -4.96 15.27
CA GLU A 74 15.11 -4.84 15.69
C GLU A 74 15.99 -5.92 15.06
N LEU A 75 15.49 -7.15 15.02
CA LEU A 75 16.21 -8.28 14.44
C LEU A 75 16.43 -8.08 12.94
N VAL A 76 15.40 -7.75 12.16
CA VAL A 76 15.53 -7.60 10.70
C VAL A 76 16.19 -6.29 10.28
N PHE A 77 16.20 -5.27 11.16
CA PHE A 77 16.91 -4.01 10.89
C PHE A 77 18.42 -4.20 10.98
N SER A 78 18.90 -5.04 11.89
CA SER A 78 20.31 -5.30 12.13
C SER A 78 20.90 -6.41 11.25
N ASP A 79 20.06 -7.32 10.72
CA ASP A 79 20.48 -8.48 9.94
C ASP A 79 19.77 -8.52 8.57
N PRO A 80 20.49 -8.23 7.46
CA PRO A 80 19.92 -8.31 6.10
C PRO A 80 19.46 -9.71 5.70
N ILE A 81 20.06 -10.78 6.27
CA ILE A 81 19.65 -12.16 5.98
C ILE A 81 18.30 -12.41 6.66
N ALA A 82 18.18 -12.07 7.93
CA ALA A 82 16.91 -12.16 8.67
C ALA A 82 15.79 -11.37 7.97
N ARG A 83 16.10 -10.18 7.46
CA ARG A 83 15.13 -9.39 6.68
C ARG A 83 14.68 -10.11 5.42
N LYS A 84 15.61 -10.68 4.66
CA LYS A 84 15.30 -11.42 3.43
C LYS A 84 14.46 -12.67 3.72
N ASP A 85 14.76 -13.37 4.82
CA ASP A 85 14.00 -14.55 5.23
C ASP A 85 12.56 -14.15 5.62
N LEU A 86 12.38 -13.08 6.38
CA LEU A 86 11.05 -12.56 6.70
C LEU A 86 10.27 -12.16 5.44
N GLU A 87 10.90 -11.44 4.52
CA GLU A 87 10.30 -11.07 3.23
C GLU A 87 9.90 -12.31 2.42
N SER A 88 10.69 -13.40 2.46
CA SER A 88 10.39 -14.65 1.77
C SER A 88 9.16 -15.39 2.33
N ILE A 89 8.82 -15.16 3.60
CA ILE A 89 7.61 -15.70 4.25
C ILE A 89 6.41 -14.80 3.98
N ILE A 90 6.57 -13.49 4.19
CA ILE A 90 5.44 -12.54 4.12
C ILE A 90 4.97 -12.32 2.68
N HIS A 91 5.86 -12.17 1.70
CA HIS A 91 5.47 -11.82 0.34
C HIS A 91 4.57 -12.86 -0.35
N PRO A 92 4.79 -14.18 -0.22
CA PRO A 92 3.86 -15.19 -0.72
C PRO A 92 2.50 -15.11 -0.02
N ALA A 93 2.49 -15.02 1.32
CA ALA A 93 1.25 -14.97 2.10
C ALA A 93 0.39 -13.73 1.77
N VAL A 94 1.03 -12.57 1.60
CA VAL A 94 0.33 -11.35 1.15
C VAL A 94 -0.25 -11.50 -0.26
N ARG A 95 0.51 -12.14 -1.18
CA ARG A 95 0.00 -12.38 -2.53
C ARG A 95 -1.20 -13.32 -2.52
N GLU A 96 -1.12 -14.40 -1.78
CA GLU A 96 -2.21 -15.37 -1.65
C GLU A 96 -3.47 -14.70 -1.05
N ALA A 97 -3.30 -13.92 0.02
CA ALA A 97 -4.41 -13.18 0.63
C ALA A 97 -5.05 -12.17 -0.36
N TRP A 98 -4.23 -11.46 -1.12
CA TRP A 98 -4.71 -10.58 -2.19
C TRP A 98 -5.48 -11.34 -3.26
N ASP A 99 -4.92 -12.45 -3.76
CA ASP A 99 -5.54 -13.27 -4.79
C ASP A 99 -6.88 -13.86 -4.31
N HIS A 100 -6.99 -14.26 -3.05
CA HIS A 100 -8.25 -14.65 -2.43
C HIS A 100 -9.29 -13.53 -2.47
N MET A 101 -8.92 -12.29 -2.14
CA MET A 101 -9.82 -11.14 -2.20
C MET A 101 -10.29 -10.88 -3.63
N VAL A 102 -9.39 -10.96 -4.61
CA VAL A 102 -9.73 -10.79 -6.04
C VAL A 102 -10.71 -11.87 -6.49
N HIS A 103 -10.51 -13.13 -6.10
CA HIS A 103 -11.40 -14.23 -6.48
C HIS A 103 -12.77 -14.16 -5.79
N ALA A 104 -12.84 -13.62 -4.58
CA ALA A 104 -14.08 -13.47 -3.83
C ALA A 104 -14.91 -12.25 -4.26
N ALA A 105 -14.32 -11.31 -4.97
CA ALA A 105 -15.00 -10.09 -5.39
C ALA A 105 -15.98 -10.35 -6.54
N ALA A 106 -17.07 -9.59 -6.55
CA ALA A 106 -18.07 -9.68 -7.60
C ALA A 106 -17.52 -9.20 -8.96
N PRO A 107 -17.96 -9.78 -10.08
CA PRO A 107 -17.64 -9.25 -11.40
C PRO A 107 -17.95 -7.76 -11.52
N GLY A 108 -17.04 -6.98 -12.12
CA GLY A 108 -17.17 -5.54 -12.22
C GLY A 108 -16.77 -4.76 -10.96
N ALA A 109 -16.30 -5.44 -9.91
CA ALA A 109 -15.76 -4.76 -8.74
C ALA A 109 -14.41 -4.08 -9.04
N VAL A 110 -14.14 -2.98 -8.33
CA VAL A 110 -12.86 -2.28 -8.33
C VAL A 110 -12.15 -2.58 -7.01
N LEU A 111 -11.02 -3.28 -7.08
CA LEU A 111 -10.14 -3.55 -5.94
C LEU A 111 -8.91 -2.64 -6.00
N ILE A 112 -8.71 -1.86 -4.97
CA ILE A 112 -7.59 -0.93 -4.85
C ILE A 112 -6.64 -1.40 -3.76
N ASN A 113 -5.39 -1.65 -4.12
CA ASN A 113 -4.34 -1.97 -3.16
C ASN A 113 -3.45 -0.74 -2.93
N GLN A 114 -3.40 -0.26 -1.70
CA GLN A 114 -2.52 0.84 -1.30
C GLN A 114 -1.11 0.31 -1.06
N ILE A 115 -0.16 0.71 -1.90
CA ILE A 115 1.24 0.25 -1.86
C ILE A 115 2.19 1.44 -1.83
N PRO A 116 2.84 1.74 -0.69
CA PRO A 116 3.71 2.91 -0.56
C PRO A 116 4.93 2.89 -1.50
N LEU A 117 5.56 1.73 -1.66
CA LEU A 117 6.82 1.56 -2.41
C LEU A 117 6.61 0.79 -3.73
N LEU A 118 5.51 1.07 -4.44
CA LEU A 118 5.13 0.35 -5.66
C LEU A 118 6.18 0.48 -6.78
N VAL A 119 6.67 1.69 -7.00
CA VAL A 119 7.60 1.99 -8.09
C VAL A 119 9.00 1.51 -7.73
N GLU A 120 9.43 1.72 -6.50
CA GLU A 120 10.70 1.25 -5.96
C GLU A 120 10.85 -0.28 -6.08
N THR A 121 9.76 -1.02 -5.89
CA THR A 121 9.74 -2.50 -5.97
C THR A 121 9.38 -3.03 -7.36
N LYS A 122 9.20 -2.14 -8.34
CA LYS A 122 8.76 -2.49 -9.71
C LYS A 122 7.46 -3.31 -9.76
N GLY A 123 6.56 -3.04 -8.82
CA GLY A 123 5.32 -3.79 -8.62
C GLY A 123 4.17 -3.42 -9.57
N SER A 124 4.32 -2.38 -10.39
CA SER A 124 3.25 -1.79 -11.21
C SER A 124 2.61 -2.79 -12.19
N GLY A 125 3.39 -3.69 -12.79
CA GLY A 125 2.91 -4.66 -13.78
C GLY A 125 1.98 -5.76 -13.24
N ARG A 126 1.70 -5.79 -11.93
CA ARG A 126 0.79 -6.76 -11.31
C ARG A 126 -0.67 -6.26 -11.24
N PHE A 127 -0.92 -5.04 -11.64
CA PHE A 127 -2.22 -4.39 -11.56
C PHE A 127 -2.68 -3.92 -12.92
N HIS A 128 -3.98 -3.95 -13.16
CA HIS A 128 -4.58 -3.45 -14.40
C HIS A 128 -4.35 -1.93 -14.55
N ARG A 129 -4.39 -1.19 -13.44
CA ARG A 129 -4.16 0.26 -13.42
C ARG A 129 -3.34 0.66 -12.19
N VAL A 130 -2.66 1.78 -12.33
CA VAL A 130 -1.88 2.42 -11.27
C VAL A 130 -2.37 3.85 -11.11
N ILE A 131 -2.66 4.25 -9.89
CA ILE A 131 -2.97 5.62 -9.49
C ILE A 131 -1.83 6.11 -8.61
N THR A 132 -1.33 7.31 -8.86
CA THR A 132 -0.45 8.01 -7.92
C THR A 132 -1.12 9.25 -7.36
N VAL A 133 -1.01 9.45 -6.04
CA VAL A 133 -1.37 10.72 -5.40
C VAL A 133 -0.11 11.55 -5.26
N SER A 134 -0.09 12.70 -5.91
CA SER A 134 1.02 13.65 -5.93
C SER A 134 0.66 14.91 -5.15
N ALA A 135 1.64 15.54 -4.52
CA ALA A 135 1.49 16.84 -3.87
C ALA A 135 2.84 17.57 -3.86
N PRO A 136 2.85 18.90 -3.95
CA PRO A 136 4.06 19.69 -3.86
C PRO A 136 4.90 19.33 -2.64
N ILE A 137 6.22 19.25 -2.80
CA ILE A 137 7.13 18.77 -1.77
C ILE A 137 7.04 19.60 -0.49
N GLU A 138 6.85 20.92 -0.61
CA GLU A 138 6.75 21.81 0.56
C GLU A 138 5.45 21.53 1.34
N LEU A 139 4.34 21.30 0.66
CA LEU A 139 3.08 20.93 1.29
C LEU A 139 3.18 19.56 2.00
N ARG A 140 3.88 18.60 1.40
CA ARG A 140 4.16 17.31 2.04
C ARG A 140 5.00 17.48 3.31
N ARG A 141 6.05 18.32 3.27
CA ARG A 141 6.88 18.65 4.44
C ARG A 141 6.05 19.25 5.56
N GLU A 142 5.17 20.19 5.24
CA GLU A 142 4.29 20.83 6.21
C GLU A 142 3.34 19.81 6.86
N ARG A 143 2.68 18.98 6.06
CA ARG A 143 1.80 17.90 6.56
C ARG A 143 2.54 16.94 7.50
N LEU A 144 3.79 16.62 7.19
CA LEU A 144 4.62 15.73 8.02
C LEU A 144 5.04 16.39 9.34
N ARG A 145 5.35 17.69 9.32
CA ARG A 145 5.61 18.48 10.55
C ARG A 145 4.38 18.49 11.46
N VAL A 146 3.20 18.71 10.90
CA VAL A 146 1.92 18.68 11.65
C VAL A 146 1.69 17.30 12.28
N ARG A 147 2.15 16.22 11.64
CA ARG A 147 2.14 14.85 12.20
C ARG A 147 3.24 14.59 13.24
N GLY A 148 4.03 15.60 13.61
CA GLY A 148 5.07 15.52 14.64
C GLY A 148 6.42 15.00 14.16
N MET A 149 6.65 14.85 12.85
CA MET A 149 7.95 14.46 12.35
C MET A 149 8.94 15.62 12.39
N LYS A 150 10.18 15.32 12.80
CA LYS A 150 11.29 16.30 12.80
C LYS A 150 11.86 16.44 11.38
N ASP A 151 12.39 17.62 11.04
CA ASP A 151 12.89 17.93 9.70
C ASP A 151 13.95 16.94 9.18
N PHE A 152 14.86 16.46 10.05
CA PHE A 152 15.85 15.47 9.65
C PHE A 152 15.21 14.11 9.30
N GLN A 153 14.11 13.72 9.96
CA GLN A 153 13.39 12.50 9.65
C GLN A 153 12.64 12.66 8.31
N ILE A 154 12.03 13.83 8.10
CA ILE A 154 11.35 14.16 6.84
C ILE A 154 12.34 14.10 5.67
N ALA A 155 13.49 14.76 5.79
CA ALA A 155 14.53 14.73 4.76
C ALA A 155 14.94 13.29 4.41
N ARG A 156 15.27 12.49 5.43
CA ARG A 156 15.71 11.10 5.25
C ARG A 156 14.67 10.23 4.54
N VAL A 157 13.39 10.37 4.90
CA VAL A 157 12.33 9.57 4.27
C VAL A 157 12.09 10.02 2.83
N LEU A 158 12.11 11.32 2.56
CA LEU A 158 11.96 11.85 1.20
C LEU A 158 13.11 11.41 0.28
N GLU A 159 14.35 11.41 0.79
CA GLU A 159 15.54 10.94 0.04
C GLU A 159 15.51 9.44 -0.25
N SER A 160 14.84 8.64 0.59
CA SER A 160 14.75 7.19 0.41
C SER A 160 13.69 6.75 -0.61
N GLN A 161 12.82 7.66 -1.04
CA GLN A 161 11.77 7.40 -2.01
C GLN A 161 12.18 7.87 -3.41
N VAL A 162 11.65 7.23 -4.47
CA VAL A 162 11.75 7.77 -5.84
C VAL A 162 11.09 9.14 -5.92
N ASP A 163 11.46 9.95 -6.87
CA ASP A 163 10.86 11.25 -7.09
C ASP A 163 9.40 11.15 -7.62
N ASP A 164 8.66 12.24 -7.54
CA ASP A 164 7.26 12.25 -7.95
C ASP A 164 7.13 12.08 -9.48
N ALA A 165 8.10 12.58 -10.27
CA ALA A 165 8.10 12.41 -11.72
C ALA A 165 8.18 10.94 -12.14
N ALA A 166 9.00 10.13 -11.45
CA ALA A 166 9.08 8.69 -11.71
C ALA A 166 7.78 7.97 -11.32
N ARG A 167 7.09 8.40 -10.23
CA ARG A 167 5.79 7.85 -9.85
C ARG A 167 4.70 8.20 -10.85
N GLU A 168 4.66 9.45 -11.29
CA GLU A 168 3.69 9.95 -12.27
C GLU A 168 3.89 9.25 -13.61
N ALA A 169 5.13 9.07 -14.06
CA ALA A 169 5.44 8.35 -15.29
C ALA A 169 5.02 6.86 -15.25
N ALA A 170 4.99 6.24 -14.07
CA ALA A 170 4.54 4.87 -13.88
C ALA A 170 3.02 4.73 -13.70
N ALA A 171 2.29 5.84 -13.54
CA ALA A 171 0.87 5.85 -13.24
C ALA A 171 0.01 5.99 -14.50
N HIS A 172 -1.18 5.39 -14.48
CA HIS A 172 -2.23 5.59 -15.46
C HIS A 172 -3.11 6.80 -15.11
N PHE A 173 -3.19 7.12 -13.82
CA PHE A 173 -3.93 8.27 -13.31
C PHE A 173 -3.10 8.98 -12.23
N VAL A 174 -3.07 10.30 -12.30
CA VAL A 174 -2.43 11.16 -11.31
C VAL A 174 -3.52 11.96 -10.61
N ILE A 175 -3.54 11.91 -9.28
CA ILE A 175 -4.39 12.73 -8.42
C ILE A 175 -3.50 13.79 -7.78
N SER A 176 -3.70 15.08 -8.13
CA SER A 176 -2.96 16.19 -7.56
C SER A 176 -3.63 16.65 -6.26
N ASN A 177 -2.94 16.48 -5.14
CA ASN A 177 -3.40 16.92 -3.82
C ASN A 177 -2.67 18.20 -3.39
N ASP A 178 -2.85 19.25 -4.17
CA ASP A 178 -2.24 20.58 -4.01
C ASP A 178 -3.24 21.66 -3.58
N GLY A 179 -4.52 21.30 -3.49
CA GLY A 179 -5.62 22.15 -3.03
C GLY A 179 -6.17 21.75 -1.66
N ASP A 180 -7.41 22.11 -1.41
CA ASP A 180 -8.20 21.70 -0.24
C ASP A 180 -8.73 20.25 -0.38
N LEU A 181 -9.49 19.82 0.64
CA LEU A 181 -10.06 18.50 0.67
C LEU A 181 -11.08 18.29 -0.48
N ASP A 182 -11.93 19.28 -0.75
CA ASP A 182 -12.96 19.17 -1.79
C ASP A 182 -12.32 19.00 -3.17
N HIS A 183 -11.18 19.67 -3.41
CA HIS A 183 -10.41 19.47 -4.64
C HIS A 183 -9.88 18.03 -4.77
N LEU A 184 -9.34 17.47 -3.68
CA LEU A 184 -8.90 16.07 -3.66
C LEU A 184 -10.07 15.12 -3.94
N LEU A 185 -11.19 15.30 -3.25
CA LEU A 185 -12.37 14.44 -3.39
C LEU A 185 -12.90 14.45 -4.83
N HIS A 186 -13.01 15.63 -5.45
CA HIS A 186 -13.41 15.75 -6.85
C HIS A 186 -12.51 14.98 -7.81
N GLN A 187 -11.19 15.00 -7.59
CA GLN A 187 -10.28 14.23 -8.43
C GLN A 187 -10.42 12.73 -8.22
N VAL A 188 -10.63 12.29 -6.98
CA VAL A 188 -10.89 10.87 -6.66
C VAL A 188 -12.17 10.40 -7.34
N GLU A 189 -13.26 11.17 -7.29
CA GLU A 189 -14.52 10.88 -7.99
C GLU A 189 -14.29 10.71 -9.51
N ASN A 190 -13.65 11.68 -10.14
CA ASN A 190 -13.37 11.64 -11.57
C ASN A 190 -12.53 10.41 -11.99
N VAL A 191 -11.58 9.99 -11.15
CA VAL A 191 -10.79 8.78 -11.39
C VAL A 191 -11.65 7.55 -11.18
N PHE A 192 -12.46 7.51 -10.12
CA PHE A 192 -13.32 6.37 -9.80
C PHE A 192 -14.35 6.10 -10.90
N GLU A 193 -14.98 7.14 -11.47
CA GLU A 193 -15.89 7.00 -12.60
C GLU A 193 -15.21 6.31 -13.80
N LYS A 194 -13.96 6.68 -14.11
CA LYS A 194 -13.18 6.03 -15.17
C LYS A 194 -12.86 4.57 -14.84
N LEU A 195 -12.53 4.27 -13.58
CA LEU A 195 -12.31 2.89 -13.13
C LEU A 195 -13.59 2.05 -13.26
N MET A 196 -14.75 2.60 -12.93
CA MET A 196 -16.02 1.90 -13.05
C MET A 196 -16.38 1.57 -14.52
N VAL A 197 -16.01 2.43 -15.47
CA VAL A 197 -16.15 2.12 -16.91
C VAL A 197 -15.25 0.94 -17.27
N LEU A 198 -13.95 1.00 -16.90
CA LEU A 198 -12.99 -0.07 -17.16
C LEU A 198 -13.39 -1.40 -16.50
N ALA A 199 -13.93 -1.35 -15.29
CA ALA A 199 -14.38 -2.54 -14.58
C ALA A 199 -15.58 -3.23 -15.27
N LYS A 200 -16.48 -2.43 -15.86
CA LYS A 200 -17.61 -2.97 -16.66
C LYS A 200 -17.15 -3.62 -17.97
N GLU A 201 -16.07 -3.14 -18.57
CA GLU A 201 -15.50 -3.73 -19.79
C GLU A 201 -14.86 -5.09 -19.52
N LEU A 202 -14.43 -5.36 -18.28
CA LEU A 202 -13.84 -6.64 -17.85
C LEU A 202 -14.91 -7.66 -17.39
N ALA A 203 -16.10 -7.23 -17.00
CA ALA A 203 -17.15 -8.06 -16.41
C ALA A 203 -17.89 -8.90 -17.47
#